data_d10857eacb0e006073bb9709cbe9b869
#
_entry.id   d10857eacb0e006073bb9709cbe9b869
#
_cell.length_a   1.000
_cell.length_b   1.000
_cell.length_c   1.000
_cell.angle_alpha   90.00
_cell.angle_beta   90.00
_cell.angle_gamma   90.00
#
_symmetry.space_group_name_H-M   'P 1'
#
loop_
_entity.id
_entity.type
_entity.pdbx_description
1 polymer ?
#
loop_
_entity_poly.entity_id
_entity_poly.type
_entity_poly.pdbx_seq_one_letter_code
_entity_poly.pdbx_strand_id
1 'polypeptide(L)'
;MDAITCIKTRRSIRKFKSDAVSAEDIKDIVLTASYAPSWKNTQTTRYIAITDPELKNRISKECCGEHNQEIIDNAPMLVATTIIDKRSGFERDGSYTTVREDNWQAFDNGIATQTFCLAAHEKGLGTVIMGMYDIDKAAEILEVPEGQLLMALIGVGYPDEQPDVPKKKTVEDLLKFR
;
A
#
# COMPACT_ATOMS: atom_id res chain seq x y z
N MET A 1 11.62 -12.86 11.54
CA MET A 1 12.80 -12.03 11.11
C MET A 1 12.90 -10.85 12.08
N ASP A 2 14.12 -10.35 12.43
CA ASP A 2 14.21 -9.12 13.22
C ASP A 2 13.85 -7.88 12.39
N ALA A 3 13.40 -6.80 13.04
CA ALA A 3 12.87 -5.63 12.38
C ALA A 3 13.88 -4.94 11.43
N ILE A 4 15.16 -4.85 11.82
CA ILE A 4 16.18 -4.20 11.00
C ILE A 4 16.48 -5.01 9.75
N THR A 5 16.56 -6.32 9.85
CA THR A 5 16.71 -7.21 8.71
C THR A 5 15.50 -7.10 7.78
N CYS A 6 14.28 -7.13 8.32
CA CYS A 6 13.04 -6.97 7.54
C CYS A 6 13.05 -5.67 6.72
N ILE A 7 13.35 -4.55 7.36
CA ILE A 7 13.43 -3.24 6.69
C ILE A 7 14.51 -3.21 5.59
N LYS A 8 15.69 -3.79 5.86
CA LYS A 8 16.83 -3.75 4.93
C LYS A 8 16.67 -4.72 3.75
N THR A 9 15.96 -5.82 3.93
CA THR A 9 15.83 -6.87 2.90
C THR A 9 14.57 -6.78 2.06
N ARG A 10 13.50 -6.10 2.55
CA ARG A 10 12.29 -5.88 1.74
C ARG A 10 12.60 -5.18 0.42
N ARG A 11 12.05 -5.70 -0.67
CA ARG A 11 12.15 -5.14 -2.03
C ARG A 11 10.76 -4.93 -2.63
N SER A 12 10.66 -4.07 -3.63
CA SER A 12 9.49 -4.02 -4.52
C SER A 12 9.59 -5.19 -5.49
N ILE A 13 8.67 -6.13 -5.37
CA ILE A 13 8.59 -7.35 -6.18
C ILE A 13 7.55 -7.15 -7.26
N ARG A 14 7.93 -7.39 -8.51
CA ARG A 14 7.07 -7.19 -9.70
C ARG A 14 6.80 -8.48 -10.47
N LYS A 15 7.50 -9.57 -10.09
CA LYS A 15 7.26 -10.92 -10.62
C LYS A 15 6.92 -11.84 -9.47
N PHE A 16 5.83 -12.55 -9.62
CA PHE A 16 5.26 -13.38 -8.57
C PHE A 16 5.04 -14.80 -9.07
N LYS A 17 5.14 -15.77 -8.17
CA LYS A 17 4.68 -17.13 -8.40
C LYS A 17 3.15 -17.14 -8.47
N SER A 18 2.60 -18.17 -9.12
CA SER A 18 1.14 -18.35 -9.24
C SER A 18 0.45 -18.83 -7.96
N ASP A 19 1.22 -19.12 -6.91
CA ASP A 19 0.70 -19.60 -5.64
C ASP A 19 -0.26 -18.57 -5.03
N ALA A 20 -1.44 -19.00 -4.64
CA ALA A 20 -2.44 -18.14 -4.06
C ALA A 20 -2.00 -17.61 -2.67
N VAL A 21 -2.26 -16.33 -2.42
CA VAL A 21 -2.10 -15.74 -1.09
C VAL A 21 -3.32 -16.08 -0.25
N SER A 22 -3.12 -16.60 0.94
CA SER A 22 -4.23 -17.00 1.81
C SER A 22 -4.97 -15.79 2.40
N ALA A 23 -6.28 -15.92 2.58
CA ALA A 23 -7.07 -14.89 3.25
C ALA A 23 -6.63 -14.68 4.72
N GLU A 24 -6.12 -15.72 5.37
CA GLU A 24 -5.60 -15.67 6.73
C GLU A 24 -4.34 -14.79 6.80
N ASP A 25 -3.39 -15.01 5.87
CA ASP A 25 -2.18 -14.19 5.80
C ASP A 25 -2.51 -12.71 5.60
N ILE A 26 -3.45 -12.38 4.72
CA ILE A 26 -3.87 -10.99 4.52
C ILE A 26 -4.50 -10.40 5.77
N LYS A 27 -5.34 -11.13 6.48
CA LYS A 27 -5.93 -10.67 7.75
C LYS A 27 -4.85 -10.36 8.79
N ASP A 28 -3.87 -11.25 8.95
CA ASP A 28 -2.76 -11.05 9.87
C ASP A 28 -1.88 -9.85 9.49
N ILE A 29 -1.61 -9.68 8.18
CA ILE A 29 -0.86 -8.54 7.66
C ILE A 29 -1.60 -7.24 7.94
N VAL A 30 -2.90 -7.18 7.67
CA VAL A 30 -3.73 -5.99 7.94
C VAL A 30 -3.82 -5.72 9.43
N LEU A 31 -3.98 -6.76 10.27
CA LEU A 31 -3.97 -6.61 11.72
C LEU A 31 -2.62 -6.04 12.19
N THR A 32 -1.51 -6.54 11.68
CA THR A 32 -0.17 -6.01 11.99
C THR A 32 -0.02 -4.57 11.50
N ALA A 33 -0.49 -4.24 10.30
CA ALA A 33 -0.46 -2.90 9.76
C ALA A 33 -1.29 -1.89 10.58
N SER A 34 -2.31 -2.34 11.32
CA SER A 34 -3.13 -1.48 12.19
C SER A 34 -2.36 -0.90 13.39
N TYR A 35 -1.19 -1.48 13.73
CA TYR A 35 -0.29 -0.92 14.75
C TYR A 35 0.56 0.26 14.24
N ALA A 36 0.47 0.60 12.95
CA ALA A 36 1.11 1.79 12.42
C ALA A 36 0.55 3.05 13.13
N PRO A 37 1.42 3.99 13.55
CA PRO A 37 0.93 5.23 14.14
C PRO A 37 0.14 6.04 13.12
N SER A 38 -0.84 6.78 13.58
CA SER A 38 -1.63 7.70 12.76
C SER A 38 -1.96 8.99 13.52
N TRP A 39 -2.35 10.02 12.82
CA TRP A 39 -2.79 11.30 13.41
C TRP A 39 -3.82 11.07 14.52
N LYS A 40 -3.51 11.52 15.74
CA LYS A 40 -4.40 11.35 16.92
C LYS A 40 -4.97 9.91 17.06
N ASN A 41 -4.23 8.90 16.57
CA ASN A 41 -4.67 7.50 16.51
C ASN A 41 -6.00 7.30 15.74
N THR A 42 -6.20 8.03 14.66
CA THR A 42 -7.43 7.97 13.86
C THR A 42 -7.60 6.69 13.06
N GLN A 43 -6.50 5.95 12.82
CA GLN A 43 -6.51 4.65 12.15
C GLN A 43 -7.35 4.66 10.87
N THR A 44 -7.11 5.64 10.00
CA THR A 44 -7.96 5.93 8.84
C THR A 44 -7.77 4.98 7.65
N THR A 45 -6.62 4.30 7.55
CA THR A 45 -6.34 3.41 6.42
C THR A 45 -7.28 2.19 6.40
N ARG A 46 -7.75 1.84 5.20
CA ARG A 46 -8.54 0.64 4.91
C ARG A 46 -7.91 -0.12 3.76
N TYR A 47 -8.27 -1.39 3.62
CA TYR A 47 -7.72 -2.28 2.61
C TYR A 47 -8.85 -3.02 1.90
N ILE A 48 -8.78 -3.09 0.57
CA ILE A 48 -9.67 -3.90 -0.27
C ILE A 48 -8.78 -4.96 -0.93
N ALA A 49 -8.92 -6.22 -0.54
CA ALA A 49 -8.20 -7.33 -1.13
C ALA A 49 -8.99 -7.86 -2.34
N ILE A 50 -8.35 -7.90 -3.50
CA ILE A 50 -8.93 -8.25 -4.78
C ILE A 50 -8.31 -9.57 -5.22
N THR A 51 -9.08 -10.65 -5.14
CA THR A 51 -8.72 -12.01 -5.58
C THR A 51 -9.49 -12.45 -6.81
N ASP A 52 -10.62 -11.78 -7.10
CA ASP A 52 -11.42 -12.05 -8.29
C ASP A 52 -10.62 -11.70 -9.55
N PRO A 53 -10.36 -12.69 -10.44
CA PRO A 53 -9.58 -12.46 -11.66
C PRO A 53 -10.24 -11.47 -12.62
N GLU A 54 -11.56 -11.42 -12.70
CA GLU A 54 -12.28 -10.51 -13.60
C GLU A 54 -12.14 -9.07 -13.10
N LEU A 55 -12.37 -8.84 -11.81
CA LEU A 55 -12.20 -7.52 -11.20
C LEU A 55 -10.76 -7.03 -11.31
N LYS A 56 -9.77 -7.91 -11.03
CA LYS A 56 -8.35 -7.61 -11.17
C LYS A 56 -7.99 -7.25 -12.63
N ASN A 57 -8.51 -8.01 -13.60
CA ASN A 57 -8.30 -7.72 -15.03
C ASN A 57 -8.90 -6.38 -15.44
N ARG A 58 -10.08 -6.02 -14.95
CA ARG A 58 -10.70 -4.71 -15.22
C ARG A 58 -9.81 -3.58 -14.70
N ILE A 59 -9.34 -3.66 -13.45
CA ILE A 59 -8.39 -2.67 -12.90
C ILE A 59 -7.13 -2.58 -13.75
N SER A 60 -6.54 -3.72 -14.13
CA SER A 60 -5.36 -3.77 -14.98
C SER A 60 -5.60 -3.04 -16.31
N LYS A 61 -6.61 -3.43 -17.05
CA LYS A 61 -6.81 -2.99 -18.45
C LYS A 61 -7.44 -1.61 -18.58
N GLU A 62 -8.32 -1.26 -17.65
CA GLU A 62 -9.08 -0.02 -17.75
C GLU A 62 -8.43 1.15 -17.00
N CYS A 63 -7.59 0.87 -15.98
CA CYS A 63 -7.02 1.93 -15.13
C CYS A 63 -5.51 2.09 -15.23
N CYS A 64 -4.78 1.11 -15.79
CA CYS A 64 -3.32 1.09 -15.72
C CYS A 64 -2.65 1.13 -17.09
N GLY A 65 -1.46 1.73 -17.15
CA GLY A 65 -0.55 1.61 -18.30
C GLY A 65 0.18 0.26 -18.31
N GLU A 66 0.79 -0.11 -19.45
CA GLU A 66 1.39 -1.42 -19.73
C GLU A 66 2.27 -1.96 -18.59
N HIS A 67 3.16 -1.14 -18.04
CA HIS A 67 4.05 -1.57 -16.95
C HIS A 67 3.30 -2.08 -15.70
N ASN A 68 2.26 -1.37 -15.27
CA ASN A 68 1.46 -1.80 -14.13
C ASN A 68 0.51 -2.94 -14.49
N GLN A 69 0.05 -3.01 -15.74
CA GLN A 69 -0.72 -4.16 -16.23
C GLN A 69 0.07 -5.46 -16.07
N GLU A 70 1.33 -5.50 -16.55
CA GLU A 70 2.20 -6.67 -16.41
C GLU A 70 2.34 -7.12 -14.96
N ILE A 71 2.47 -6.18 -14.02
CA ILE A 71 2.59 -6.46 -12.59
C ILE A 71 1.28 -7.05 -12.05
N ILE A 72 0.15 -6.41 -12.33
CA ILE A 72 -1.16 -6.83 -11.83
C ILE A 72 -1.56 -8.18 -12.42
N ASP A 73 -1.31 -8.40 -13.70
CA ASP A 73 -1.68 -9.62 -14.40
C ASP A 73 -0.96 -10.86 -13.82
N ASN A 74 0.31 -10.70 -13.37
CA ASN A 74 1.04 -11.81 -12.76
C ASN A 74 0.93 -11.89 -11.22
N ALA A 75 0.42 -10.86 -10.54
CA ALA A 75 0.22 -10.90 -9.09
C ALA A 75 -1.01 -11.77 -8.73
N PRO A 76 -0.88 -12.77 -7.84
CA PRO A 76 -2.03 -13.58 -7.43
C PRO A 76 -3.07 -12.78 -6.67
N MET A 77 -2.68 -11.67 -6.02
CA MET A 77 -3.58 -10.77 -5.30
C MET A 77 -3.22 -9.32 -5.58
N LEU A 78 -4.24 -8.47 -5.73
CA LEU A 78 -4.12 -7.03 -5.71
C LEU A 78 -4.78 -6.49 -4.44
N VAL A 79 -4.15 -5.54 -3.76
CA VAL A 79 -4.73 -4.87 -2.59
C VAL A 79 -4.81 -3.38 -2.88
N ALA A 80 -5.98 -2.79 -2.75
CA ALA A 80 -6.14 -1.35 -2.80
C ALA A 80 -6.14 -0.78 -1.37
N THR A 81 -5.41 0.32 -1.16
CA THR A 81 -5.47 1.07 0.10
C THR A 81 -6.37 2.27 -0.06
N THR A 82 -7.27 2.46 0.91
CA THR A 82 -8.10 3.66 1.01
C THR A 82 -7.91 4.32 2.36
N ILE A 83 -8.36 5.57 2.49
CA ILE A 83 -8.42 6.27 3.77
C ILE A 83 -9.82 6.82 4.01
N ILE A 84 -10.22 6.90 5.27
CA ILE A 84 -11.41 7.67 5.66
C ILE A 84 -11.10 9.15 5.46
N ASP A 85 -11.84 9.80 4.57
CA ASP A 85 -11.66 11.21 4.24
C ASP A 85 -11.97 12.14 5.42
N LYS A 86 -11.34 13.30 5.46
CA LYS A 86 -11.56 14.37 6.45
C LYS A 86 -11.41 13.93 7.90
N ARG A 87 -10.46 13.05 8.18
CA ARG A 87 -10.16 12.60 9.54
C ARG A 87 -8.75 12.98 9.99
N SER A 88 -7.74 12.53 9.26
CA SER A 88 -6.35 12.83 9.56
C SER A 88 -6.01 14.26 9.10
N GLY A 89 -5.59 15.12 10.01
CA GLY A 89 -5.32 16.54 9.75
C GLY A 89 -6.53 17.47 9.85
N PHE A 90 -7.70 16.94 10.24
CA PHE A 90 -8.93 17.70 10.33
C PHE A 90 -9.44 17.81 11.80
N GLU A 91 -10.14 18.90 12.09
CA GLU A 91 -10.96 19.06 13.28
C GLU A 91 -12.38 18.50 13.05
N ARG A 92 -13.19 18.45 14.12
CA ARG A 92 -14.55 17.87 14.04
C ARG A 92 -15.51 18.68 13.15
N ASP A 93 -15.26 19.95 12.98
CA ASP A 93 -16.06 20.86 12.14
C ASP A 93 -15.62 20.84 10.66
N GLY A 94 -14.63 20.00 10.31
CA GLY A 94 -14.10 19.86 8.97
C GLY A 94 -13.01 20.88 8.62
N SER A 95 -12.63 21.77 9.53
CA SER A 95 -11.50 22.68 9.34
C SER A 95 -10.16 21.94 9.45
N TYR A 96 -9.11 22.48 8.82
CA TYR A 96 -7.78 21.92 8.93
C TYR A 96 -7.12 22.24 10.28
N THR A 97 -6.55 21.23 10.94
CA THR A 97 -5.82 21.40 12.20
C THR A 97 -4.48 22.12 12.00
N THR A 98 -3.85 21.99 10.83
CA THR A 98 -2.52 22.55 10.55
C THR A 98 -2.42 23.09 9.13
N VAL A 99 -1.37 23.87 8.87
CA VAL A 99 -1.02 24.36 7.50
C VAL A 99 -0.64 23.24 6.52
N ARG A 100 -0.57 21.98 6.96
CA ARG A 100 -0.38 20.82 6.10
C ARG A 100 -1.68 20.31 5.51
N GLU A 101 -2.80 20.80 5.99
CA GLU A 101 -4.13 20.51 5.47
C GLU A 101 -4.39 18.99 5.42
N ASP A 102 -4.87 18.48 4.30
CA ASP A 102 -5.18 17.08 4.03
C ASP A 102 -3.95 16.19 3.81
N ASN A 103 -2.75 16.76 3.70
CA ASN A 103 -1.51 15.97 3.49
C ASN A 103 -1.26 14.94 4.61
N TRP A 104 -1.83 15.15 5.79
CA TRP A 104 -1.75 14.17 6.87
C TRP A 104 -2.46 12.85 6.53
N GLN A 105 -3.46 12.89 5.67
CA GLN A 105 -4.15 11.68 5.19
C GLN A 105 -3.19 10.80 4.38
N ALA A 106 -2.47 11.38 3.42
CA ALA A 106 -1.47 10.66 2.63
C ALA A 106 -0.28 10.19 3.49
N PHE A 107 0.12 11.00 4.49
CA PHE A 107 1.18 10.64 5.42
C PHE A 107 0.82 9.39 6.25
N ASP A 108 -0.35 9.36 6.85
CA ASP A 108 -0.84 8.22 7.64
C ASP A 108 -0.99 6.96 6.77
N ASN A 109 -1.54 7.12 5.55
CA ASN A 109 -1.65 6.00 4.62
C ASN A 109 -0.29 5.43 4.24
N GLY A 110 0.71 6.29 3.99
CA GLY A 110 2.08 5.87 3.68
C GLY A 110 2.72 5.06 4.81
N ILE A 111 2.52 5.46 6.08
CA ILE A 111 3.02 4.72 7.25
C ILE A 111 2.34 3.35 7.35
N ALA A 112 1.02 3.29 7.24
CA ALA A 112 0.26 2.04 7.30
C ALA A 112 0.61 1.11 6.13
N THR A 113 0.75 1.65 4.92
CA THR A 113 1.15 0.89 3.72
C THR A 113 2.55 0.31 3.86
N GLN A 114 3.52 1.08 4.40
CA GLN A 114 4.86 0.54 4.66
C GLN A 114 4.82 -0.56 5.71
N THR A 115 4.04 -0.41 6.76
CA THR A 115 3.89 -1.45 7.81
C THR A 115 3.26 -2.72 7.21
N PHE A 116 2.25 -2.59 6.34
CA PHE A 116 1.69 -3.69 5.56
C PHE A 116 2.77 -4.42 4.74
N CYS A 117 3.60 -3.67 4.01
CA CYS A 117 4.66 -4.26 3.18
C CYS A 117 5.72 -5.00 4.01
N LEU A 118 6.03 -4.50 5.22
CA LEU A 118 6.97 -5.18 6.13
C LEU A 118 6.36 -6.47 6.70
N ALA A 119 5.08 -6.42 7.11
CA ALA A 119 4.37 -7.60 7.60
C ALA A 119 4.24 -8.69 6.53
N ALA A 120 3.98 -8.29 5.27
CA ALA A 120 3.97 -9.21 4.14
C ALA A 120 5.35 -9.84 3.91
N HIS A 121 6.42 -9.03 3.94
CA HIS A 121 7.79 -9.52 3.77
C HIS A 121 8.21 -10.50 4.87
N GLU A 122 7.81 -10.26 6.11
CA GLU A 122 8.07 -11.16 7.23
C GLU A 122 7.42 -12.54 7.02
N LYS A 123 6.25 -12.59 6.38
CA LYS A 123 5.55 -13.82 5.99
C LYS A 123 6.08 -14.45 4.67
N GLY A 124 7.15 -13.90 4.08
CA GLY A 124 7.73 -14.40 2.83
C GLY A 124 7.00 -13.93 1.57
N LEU A 125 6.05 -12.99 1.69
CA LEU A 125 5.37 -12.39 0.56
C LEU A 125 6.13 -11.18 0.03
N GLY A 126 6.08 -10.98 -1.28
CA GLY A 126 6.55 -9.79 -1.96
C GLY A 126 5.42 -8.80 -2.19
N THR A 127 5.77 -7.52 -2.22
CA THR A 127 4.82 -6.43 -2.50
C THR A 127 5.44 -5.39 -3.42
N VAL A 128 4.59 -4.71 -4.20
CA VAL A 128 4.94 -3.47 -4.90
C VAL A 128 3.79 -2.47 -4.82
N ILE A 129 4.10 -1.24 -4.41
CA ILE A 129 3.13 -0.14 -4.35
C ILE A 129 3.11 0.56 -5.70
N MET A 130 1.92 0.75 -6.26
CA MET A 130 1.67 1.40 -7.54
C MET A 130 0.79 2.63 -7.34
N GLY A 131 1.24 3.78 -7.85
CA GLY A 131 0.51 5.05 -7.80
C GLY A 131 0.17 5.64 -9.18
N MET A 132 0.63 5.00 -10.26
CA MET A 132 0.37 5.46 -11.64
C MET A 132 -0.79 4.68 -12.24
N TYR A 133 -2.00 5.12 -11.97
CA TYR A 133 -3.25 4.56 -12.50
C TYR A 133 -4.34 5.61 -12.49
N ASP A 134 -5.43 5.38 -13.21
CA ASP A 134 -6.63 6.22 -13.19
C ASP A 134 -7.37 5.97 -11.87
N ILE A 135 -7.21 6.91 -10.92
CA ILE A 135 -7.71 6.78 -9.55
C ILE A 135 -9.24 6.78 -9.52
N ASP A 136 -9.86 7.69 -10.28
CA ASP A 136 -11.31 7.88 -10.26
C ASP A 136 -12.00 6.64 -10.84
N LYS A 137 -11.51 6.14 -11.96
CA LYS A 137 -12.04 4.94 -12.59
C LYS A 137 -11.81 3.68 -11.75
N ALA A 138 -10.65 3.56 -11.11
CA ALA A 138 -10.36 2.45 -10.21
C ALA A 138 -11.26 2.48 -8.96
N ALA A 139 -11.53 3.67 -8.41
CA ALA A 139 -12.43 3.83 -7.28
C ALA A 139 -13.88 3.43 -7.64
N GLU A 140 -14.35 3.79 -8.85
CA GLU A 140 -15.64 3.37 -9.37
C GLU A 140 -15.72 1.84 -9.52
N ILE A 141 -14.73 1.21 -10.18
CA ILE A 141 -14.68 -0.23 -10.42
C ILE A 141 -14.61 -1.01 -9.09
N LEU A 142 -13.88 -0.50 -8.10
CA LEU A 142 -13.73 -1.11 -6.78
C LEU A 142 -14.91 -0.80 -5.84
N GLU A 143 -15.87 0.00 -6.28
CA GLU A 143 -17.00 0.45 -5.45
C GLU A 143 -16.50 1.02 -4.11
N VAL A 144 -15.46 1.89 -4.18
CA VAL A 144 -14.89 2.48 -2.96
C VAL A 144 -16.00 3.20 -2.18
N PRO A 145 -16.19 2.88 -0.89
CA PRO A 145 -17.29 3.45 -0.11
C PRO A 145 -17.25 4.97 -0.05
N GLU A 146 -18.42 5.60 -0.05
CA GLU A 146 -18.54 7.04 0.15
C GLU A 146 -17.81 7.48 1.45
N GLY A 147 -17.11 8.60 1.38
CA GLY A 147 -16.26 9.08 2.49
C GLY A 147 -14.93 8.37 2.61
N GLN A 148 -14.54 7.58 1.62
CA GLN A 148 -13.18 7.05 1.49
C GLN A 148 -12.52 7.55 0.20
N LEU A 149 -11.19 7.71 0.26
CA LEU A 149 -10.36 8.06 -0.90
C LEU A 149 -9.43 6.89 -1.21
N LEU A 150 -9.41 6.46 -2.48
CA LEU A 150 -8.46 5.47 -2.97
C LEU A 150 -7.05 6.09 -3.01
N MET A 151 -6.03 5.39 -2.47
CA MET A 151 -4.68 5.94 -2.32
C MET A 151 -3.64 5.23 -3.16
N ALA A 152 -3.60 3.91 -3.13
CA ALA A 152 -2.61 3.13 -3.86
C ALA A 152 -3.14 1.72 -4.16
N LEU A 153 -2.55 1.11 -5.18
CA LEU A 153 -2.68 -0.31 -5.48
C LEU A 153 -1.39 -1.02 -5.05
N ILE A 154 -1.51 -2.22 -4.50
CA ILE A 154 -0.38 -3.05 -4.05
C ILE A 154 -0.51 -4.43 -4.70
N GLY A 155 0.45 -4.80 -5.56
CA GLY A 155 0.60 -6.19 -5.99
C GLY A 155 1.16 -7.02 -4.85
N VAL A 156 0.57 -8.20 -4.57
CA VAL A 156 0.94 -9.09 -3.46
C VAL A 156 1.03 -10.53 -3.96
N GLY A 157 2.10 -11.22 -3.59
CA GLY A 157 2.29 -12.63 -3.93
C GLY A 157 3.63 -13.17 -3.45
N TYR A 158 3.87 -14.47 -3.64
CA TYR A 158 5.19 -15.05 -3.37
C TYR A 158 6.18 -14.59 -4.45
N PRO A 159 7.39 -14.07 -4.07
CA PRO A 159 8.36 -13.56 -5.02
C PRO A 159 8.83 -14.64 -6.02
N ASP A 160 8.89 -14.30 -7.31
CA ASP A 160 9.55 -15.06 -8.37
C ASP A 160 10.74 -14.30 -8.96
N GLU A 161 11.25 -13.36 -8.21
CA GLU A 161 12.46 -12.59 -8.53
C GLU A 161 13.19 -12.18 -7.25
N GLN A 162 14.47 -11.85 -7.38
CA GLN A 162 15.27 -11.31 -6.28
C GLN A 162 15.99 -10.03 -6.75
N PRO A 163 15.31 -8.88 -6.71
CA PRO A 163 15.88 -7.63 -7.16
C PRO A 163 17.07 -7.17 -6.31
N ASP A 164 18.05 -6.58 -6.97
CA ASP A 164 19.18 -5.95 -6.30
C ASP A 164 18.75 -4.84 -5.34
N VAL A 165 19.62 -4.56 -4.36
CA VAL A 165 19.44 -3.41 -3.47
C VAL A 165 19.69 -2.13 -4.25
N PRO A 166 18.68 -1.25 -4.44
CA PRO A 166 18.92 0.03 -5.10
C PRO A 166 19.88 0.89 -4.27
N LYS A 167 20.73 1.67 -4.96
CA LYS A 167 21.66 2.60 -4.32
C LYS A 167 20.92 3.50 -3.33
N LYS A 168 21.41 3.59 -2.12
CA LYS A 168 20.86 4.44 -1.07
C LYS A 168 21.67 5.74 -0.97
N LYS A 169 21.03 6.80 -0.50
CA LYS A 169 21.70 8.02 -0.07
C LYS A 169 22.56 7.73 1.14
N THR A 170 23.62 8.50 1.35
CA THR A 170 24.47 8.42 2.55
C THR A 170 23.78 9.05 3.75
N VAL A 171 24.27 8.78 4.95
CA VAL A 171 23.74 9.42 6.17
C VAL A 171 23.93 10.93 6.12
N GLU A 172 25.04 11.41 5.55
CA GLU A 172 25.37 12.83 5.38
C GLU A 172 24.39 13.55 4.43
N ASP A 173 23.86 12.82 3.41
CA ASP A 173 22.81 13.35 2.52
C ASP A 173 21.45 13.49 3.24
N LEU A 174 21.20 12.70 4.27
CA LEU A 174 19.90 12.53 4.90
C LEU A 174 19.77 13.24 6.25
N LEU A 175 20.89 13.44 6.97
CA LEU A 175 20.89 13.93 8.35
C LEU A 175 21.77 15.15 8.50
N LYS A 176 21.25 16.17 9.19
CA LYS A 176 22.01 17.33 9.65
C LYS A 176 21.81 17.53 11.13
N PHE A 177 22.88 17.62 11.88
CA PHE A 177 22.89 18.08 13.27
C PHE A 177 22.95 19.62 13.31
N ARG A 178 22.22 20.23 14.24
CA ARG A 178 22.23 21.67 14.48
C ARG A 178 22.26 21.95 15.97
#